data_fe7a0904b1aa0bf1a8e67dfa918eff26
#
_entry.id   fe7a0904b1aa0bf1a8e67dfa918eff26
#
_cell.length_a   1.000
_cell.length_b   1.000
_cell.length_c   1.000
_cell.angle_alpha   90.00
_cell.angle_beta   90.00
_cell.angle_gamma   90.00
#
_symmetry.space_group_name_H-M   'P 1'
#
loop_
_entity.id
_entity.type
_entity.pdbx_description
1 polymer ?
#
loop_
_entity_poly.entity_id
_entity_poly.type
_entity_poly.pdbx_seq_one_letter_code
_entity_poly.pdbx_strand_id
1 'polypeptide(L)'
;MCIVAFAWQVLDELPLCLISNRDEFYQRPTAALHAWKNSPIYAGQDLQSDGTWMGVTASGRWAIVTNFRNGQDQHNYPTSRGHLIQDFLESALSPIRFAQALEQR
;
A
#
# COMPACT_ATOMS: atom_id res chain seq x y z
N MET A 1 2.39 -3.20 -15.67
CA MET A 1 2.21 -1.79 -15.27
C MET A 1 1.12 -1.69 -14.20
N CYS A 2 1.38 -0.99 -13.13
CA CYS A 2 0.36 -0.72 -12.12
C CYS A 2 -0.41 0.54 -12.49
N ILE A 3 -1.72 0.47 -12.41
CA ILE A 3 -2.61 1.59 -12.70
C ILE A 3 -3.49 1.82 -11.47
N VAL A 4 -3.64 3.08 -11.09
CA VAL A 4 -4.53 3.51 -10.02
C VAL A 4 -5.49 4.55 -10.59
N ALA A 5 -6.79 4.34 -10.35
CA ALA A 5 -7.81 5.34 -10.66
C ALA A 5 -8.62 5.60 -9.40
N PHE A 6 -8.90 6.87 -9.09
CA PHE A 6 -9.68 7.17 -7.91
C PHE A 6 -10.57 8.39 -8.14
N ALA A 7 -11.68 8.42 -7.40
CA ALA A 7 -12.60 9.54 -7.34
C ALA A 7 -12.67 10.03 -5.89
N TRP A 8 -12.34 11.31 -5.68
CA TRP A 8 -12.34 11.92 -4.37
C TRP A 8 -13.46 12.95 -4.28
N GLN A 9 -14.44 12.68 -3.40
CA GLN A 9 -15.58 13.59 -3.13
C GLN A 9 -16.37 13.94 -4.40
N VAL A 10 -16.47 13.02 -5.36
CA VAL A 10 -17.21 13.21 -6.62
C VAL A 10 -18.50 12.38 -6.66
N LEU A 11 -18.51 11.25 -5.94
CA LEU A 11 -19.65 10.34 -5.92
C LEU A 11 -20.46 10.57 -4.66
N ASP A 12 -21.80 10.50 -4.79
CA ASP A 12 -22.69 10.62 -3.64
C ASP A 12 -22.47 9.45 -2.68
N GLU A 13 -22.38 9.75 -1.39
CA GLU A 13 -22.25 8.77 -0.30
C GLU A 13 -20.91 7.99 -0.29
N LEU A 14 -20.02 8.23 -1.27
CA LEU A 14 -18.70 7.61 -1.31
C LEU A 14 -17.63 8.69 -1.36
N PRO A 15 -17.04 9.07 -0.22
CA PRO A 15 -15.97 10.07 -0.21
C PRO A 15 -14.77 9.68 -1.07
N LEU A 16 -14.45 8.39 -1.10
CA LEU A 16 -13.35 7.85 -1.90
C LEU A 16 -13.80 6.57 -2.59
N CYS A 17 -13.59 6.51 -3.89
CA CYS A 17 -13.71 5.29 -4.66
C CYS A 17 -12.39 5.08 -5.39
N LEU A 18 -11.78 3.90 -5.22
CA LEU A 18 -10.46 3.61 -5.77
C LEU A 18 -10.45 2.23 -6.41
N ILE A 19 -9.91 2.16 -7.62
CA ILE A 19 -9.66 0.89 -8.29
C ILE A 19 -8.20 0.85 -8.75
N SER A 20 -7.60 -0.32 -8.67
CA SER A 20 -6.22 -0.49 -9.13
C SER A 20 -5.95 -1.95 -9.45
N ASN A 21 -4.84 -2.19 -10.13
CA ASN A 21 -4.31 -3.51 -10.36
C ASN A 21 -2.95 -3.63 -9.68
N ARG A 22 -2.58 -4.87 -9.39
CA ARG A 22 -1.23 -5.21 -8.95
C ARG A 22 -0.53 -5.91 -10.09
N ASP A 23 0.60 -5.35 -10.52
CA ASP A 23 1.43 -5.94 -11.58
C ASP A 23 2.62 -6.66 -10.94
N GLU A 24 2.51 -7.98 -10.83
CA GLU A 24 3.50 -8.82 -10.16
C GLU A 24 3.56 -10.19 -10.82
N PHE A 25 4.65 -10.92 -10.60
CA PHE A 25 4.81 -12.27 -11.11
C PHE A 25 3.77 -13.21 -10.49
N TYR A 26 3.21 -14.12 -11.29
CA TYR A 26 2.19 -15.07 -10.83
C TYR A 26 2.71 -16.01 -9.75
N GLN A 27 4.01 -16.29 -9.74
CA GLN A 27 4.62 -17.17 -8.75
C GLN A 27 4.73 -16.53 -7.36
N ARG A 28 4.57 -15.20 -7.27
CA ARG A 28 4.68 -14.51 -5.98
C ARG A 28 3.41 -14.75 -5.16
N PRO A 29 3.51 -15.46 -4.01
CA PRO A 29 2.30 -15.83 -3.25
C PRO A 29 1.66 -14.60 -2.62
N THR A 30 0.34 -14.57 -2.66
CA THR A 30 -0.46 -13.42 -2.21
C THR A 30 -1.69 -13.90 -1.48
N ALA A 31 -2.00 -13.31 -0.33
CA ALA A 31 -3.25 -13.53 0.37
C ALA A 31 -4.29 -12.51 -0.09
N ALA A 32 -5.54 -12.96 -0.22
CA ALA A 32 -6.65 -12.10 -0.55
C ALA A 32 -6.94 -11.08 0.56
N LEU A 33 -7.73 -10.06 0.26
CA LEU A 33 -8.15 -9.05 1.23
C LEU A 33 -8.69 -9.70 2.50
N HIS A 34 -8.15 -9.31 3.64
CA HIS A 34 -8.57 -9.81 4.95
C HIS A 34 -8.18 -8.82 6.03
N ALA A 35 -8.78 -8.98 7.21
CA ALA A 35 -8.37 -8.23 8.40
C ALA A 35 -7.07 -8.82 8.94
N TRP A 36 -6.03 -8.00 9.07
CA TRP A 36 -4.75 -8.45 9.57
C TRP A 36 -4.80 -8.67 11.08
N LYS A 37 -4.18 -9.75 11.52
CA LYS A 37 -4.17 -10.14 12.93
C LYS A 37 -3.38 -9.12 13.75
N ASN A 38 -3.97 -8.67 14.88
CA ASN A 38 -3.34 -7.72 15.81
C ASN A 38 -2.94 -6.40 15.15
N SER A 39 -3.71 -5.95 14.16
CA SER A 39 -3.40 -4.76 13.36
C SER A 39 -4.70 -4.08 12.95
N PRO A 40 -4.70 -2.75 12.74
CA PRO A 40 -5.88 -2.05 12.22
C PRO A 40 -6.08 -2.24 10.71
N ILE A 41 -5.22 -2.97 10.04
CA ILE A 41 -5.16 -3.05 8.58
C ILE A 41 -6.16 -4.03 8.02
N TYR A 42 -6.83 -3.63 6.93
CA TYR A 42 -7.58 -4.49 6.01
C TYR A 42 -6.90 -4.39 4.65
N ALA A 43 -6.35 -5.49 4.16
CA ALA A 43 -5.56 -5.49 2.93
C ALA A 43 -5.36 -6.91 2.43
N GLY A 44 -5.01 -7.05 1.14
CA GLY A 44 -4.31 -8.22 0.68
C GLY A 44 -2.90 -8.24 1.25
N GLN A 45 -2.19 -9.33 1.12
CA GLN A 45 -0.86 -9.44 1.69
C GLN A 45 0.08 -10.14 0.74
N ASP A 46 1.28 -9.58 0.60
CA ASP A 46 2.37 -10.20 -0.12
C ASP A 46 3.03 -11.22 0.80
N LEU A 47 2.81 -12.49 0.55
CA LEU A 47 3.30 -13.55 1.43
C LEU A 47 4.81 -13.81 1.29
N GLN A 48 5.46 -13.21 0.30
CA GLN A 48 6.91 -13.30 0.17
C GLN A 48 7.62 -12.29 1.08
N SER A 49 7.09 -11.07 1.20
CA SER A 49 7.70 -9.99 2.00
C SER A 49 6.85 -9.57 3.19
N ASP A 50 5.68 -10.14 3.36
CA ASP A 50 4.72 -9.90 4.44
C ASP A 50 4.12 -8.49 4.48
N GLY A 51 4.42 -7.63 3.50
CA GLY A 51 3.81 -6.31 3.36
C GLY A 51 2.56 -6.33 2.48
N THR A 52 2.16 -5.15 2.05
CA THR A 52 1.04 -5.00 1.13
C THR A 52 1.31 -3.87 0.13
N TRP A 53 0.53 -3.87 -0.94
CA TRP A 53 0.60 -2.82 -1.98
C TRP A 53 -0.50 -1.77 -1.81
N MET A 54 -1.59 -2.11 -1.12
CA MET A 54 -2.69 -1.20 -0.85
C MET A 54 -3.44 -1.69 0.37
N GLY A 55 -3.85 -0.77 1.23
CA GLY A 55 -4.63 -1.13 2.39
C GLY A 55 -5.41 0.04 2.96
N VAL A 56 -6.35 -0.29 3.83
CA VAL A 56 -7.18 0.68 4.54
C VAL A 56 -7.26 0.30 6.01
N THR A 57 -7.67 1.26 6.84
CA THR A 57 -8.02 1.00 8.24
C THR A 57 -9.42 1.48 8.52
N ALA A 58 -10.03 0.94 9.58
CA ALA A 58 -11.36 1.38 10.00
C ALA A 58 -11.40 2.85 10.40
N SER A 59 -10.27 3.42 10.81
CA SER A 59 -10.15 4.84 11.17
C SER A 59 -10.09 5.77 9.95
N GLY A 60 -10.09 5.24 8.74
CA GLY A 60 -10.12 6.04 7.53
C GLY A 60 -8.76 6.32 6.91
N ARG A 61 -7.71 5.63 7.33
CA ARG A 61 -6.40 5.72 6.69
C ARG A 61 -6.37 4.79 5.47
N TRP A 62 -5.70 5.23 4.40
CA TRP A 62 -5.48 4.38 3.25
C TRP A 62 -4.17 4.76 2.58
N ALA A 63 -3.57 3.81 1.91
CA ALA A 63 -2.31 4.03 1.21
C ALA A 63 -2.17 3.01 0.09
N ILE A 64 -1.44 3.40 -0.94
CA ILE A 64 -1.15 2.54 -2.08
C ILE A 64 0.25 2.85 -2.59
N VAL A 65 0.93 1.84 -3.08
CA VAL A 65 2.21 1.99 -3.77
C VAL A 65 2.14 1.27 -5.11
N THR A 66 2.69 1.89 -6.13
CA THR A 66 2.81 1.27 -7.45
C THR A 66 4.26 0.96 -7.73
N ASN A 67 4.49 -0.09 -8.51
CA ASN A 67 5.84 -0.46 -8.93
C ASN A 67 6.29 0.45 -10.07
N PHE A 68 7.45 1.07 -9.88
CA PHE A 68 8.19 1.68 -10.97
C PHE A 68 9.27 0.68 -11.40
N ARG A 69 9.14 0.18 -12.63
CA ARG A 69 10.10 -0.76 -13.19
C ARG A 69 11.02 -0.03 -14.15
N ASN A 70 12.29 0.10 -13.75
CA ASN A 70 13.36 0.57 -14.60
C ASN A 70 14.28 -0.62 -14.88
N GLY A 71 14.38 -1.05 -16.12
CA GLY A 71 15.19 -2.21 -16.49
C GLY A 71 16.68 -2.05 -16.19
N GLN A 72 17.12 -0.83 -15.87
CA GLN A 72 18.51 -0.56 -15.50
C GLN A 72 18.74 -0.60 -13.99
N ASP A 73 17.67 -0.60 -13.20
CA ASP A 73 17.78 -0.62 -11.74
C ASP A 73 17.61 -2.07 -11.26
N GLN A 74 18.74 -2.68 -10.93
CA GLN A 74 18.78 -4.04 -10.35
C GLN A 74 19.11 -4.01 -8.87
N HIS A 75 18.94 -2.85 -8.22
CA HIS A 75 19.28 -2.69 -6.82
C HIS A 75 18.30 -3.44 -5.91
N ASN A 76 18.85 -4.26 -5.02
CA ASN A 76 18.06 -4.95 -3.99
C ASN A 76 18.00 -4.08 -2.75
N TYR A 77 16.82 -3.55 -2.46
CA TYR A 77 16.61 -2.74 -1.27
C TYR A 77 16.37 -3.64 -0.05
N PRO A 78 16.94 -3.28 1.12
CA PRO A 78 16.78 -4.11 2.32
C PRO A 78 15.35 -4.13 2.86
N THR A 79 14.51 -3.15 2.49
CA THR A 79 13.12 -3.06 2.95
C THR A 79 12.20 -3.03 1.75
N SER A 80 11.17 -3.88 1.76
CA SER A 80 10.13 -3.88 0.74
C SER A 80 9.29 -2.61 0.80
N ARG A 81 8.88 -2.10 -0.37
CA ARG A 81 7.95 -0.97 -0.44
C ARG A 81 6.63 -1.26 0.27
N GLY A 82 6.23 -2.53 0.32
CA GLY A 82 5.02 -2.94 1.03
C GLY A 82 5.07 -2.67 2.52
N HIS A 83 6.25 -2.64 3.11
CA HIS A 83 6.42 -2.29 4.51
C HIS A 83 6.19 -0.80 4.77
N LEU A 84 6.42 0.06 3.79
CA LEU A 84 6.07 1.48 3.91
C LEU A 84 4.57 1.67 4.08
N ILE A 85 3.78 0.90 3.33
CA ILE A 85 2.31 0.95 3.42
C ILE A 85 1.87 0.49 4.81
N GLN A 86 2.40 -0.62 5.29
CA GLN A 86 2.10 -1.13 6.62
C GLN A 86 2.47 -0.12 7.70
N ASP A 87 3.67 0.44 7.65
CA ASP A 87 4.14 1.41 8.64
C ASP A 87 3.23 2.64 8.68
N PHE A 88 2.83 3.15 7.52
CA PHE A 88 1.93 4.29 7.48
C PHE A 88 0.55 3.95 8.07
N LEU A 89 -0.04 2.83 7.67
CA LEU A 89 -1.38 2.44 8.11
C LEU A 89 -1.43 2.18 9.62
N GLU A 90 -0.35 1.69 10.20
CA GLU A 90 -0.25 1.43 11.64
C GLU A 90 0.17 2.66 12.44
N SER A 91 0.62 3.73 11.78
CA SER A 91 1.04 4.96 12.44
C SER A 91 -0.15 5.87 12.74
N ALA A 92 0.06 6.85 13.61
CA ALA A 92 -0.90 7.92 13.88
C ALA A 92 -0.53 9.21 13.16
N LEU A 93 0.52 9.20 12.33
CA LEU A 93 1.01 10.40 11.66
C LEU A 93 0.14 10.76 10.47
N SER A 94 0.00 12.07 10.20
CA SER A 94 -0.61 12.53 8.96
C SER A 94 0.26 12.13 7.76
N PRO A 95 -0.31 12.09 6.53
CA PRO A 95 0.50 11.77 5.35
C PRO A 95 1.74 12.66 5.20
N ILE A 96 1.60 13.96 5.45
CA ILE A 96 2.72 14.90 5.34
C ILE A 96 3.79 14.58 6.38
N ARG A 97 3.39 14.34 7.63
CA ARG A 97 4.32 14.02 8.71
C ARG A 97 5.04 12.69 8.46
N PHE A 98 4.31 11.71 7.95
CA PHE A 98 4.93 10.44 7.60
C PHE A 98 5.96 10.60 6.48
N ALA A 99 5.62 11.38 5.45
CA ALA A 99 6.55 11.65 4.36
C ALA A 99 7.82 12.36 4.85
N GLN A 100 7.67 13.34 5.75
CA GLN A 100 8.82 14.03 6.34
C GLN A 100 9.70 13.07 7.14
N ALA A 101 9.10 12.15 7.88
CA ALA A 101 9.85 11.14 8.64
C ALA A 101 10.63 10.20 7.73
N LEU A 102 10.07 9.86 6.55
CA LEU A 102 10.75 9.01 5.59
C LEU A 102 12.01 9.66 5.03
N GLU A 103 12.00 10.97 4.82
CA GLU A 103 13.18 11.68 4.30
C GLU A 103 14.38 11.61 5.24
N GLN A 104 14.14 11.28 6.50
CA GLN A 104 15.20 11.20 7.52
C GLN A 104 15.67 9.77 7.79
N ARG A 105 15.15 8.79 7.07
CA ARG A 105 15.54 7.40 7.23
C ARG A 105 16.82 7.05 6.46
#